data_c4cb76de0d68f21a94dde12f8ff74485
#
_entry.id   c4cb76de0d68f21a94dde12f8ff74485
#
_cell.length_a   1.000
_cell.length_b   1.000
_cell.length_c   1.000
_cell.angle_alpha   90.00
_cell.angle_beta   90.00
_cell.angle_gamma   90.00
#
_symmetry.space_group_name_H-M   'P 1'
#
loop_
_entity.id
_entity.type
_entity.pdbx_description
1 polymer ?
#
loop_
_entity_poly.entity_id
_entity_poly.type
_entity_poly.pdbx_seq_one_letter_code
_entity_poly.pdbx_strand_id
1 'polypeptide(L)'
;ENASMGLDLVNTASGALDQMSDKLSRLRALQEQANNGTYGPDSIKAIRQEADAIVDEIERLYNTTEYNGIKLFVGTEKNQGTADLIVKVSPRDVSAMTALADVDEAASLTSGTYSISSADELAKLAKMTNAGLIGKNTEFVLANDIDLSAYSSGAGWTPIGNKTNAFQGTFDGNGYIISNLYHLLPEVLNHPP
;
A
#
# COMPACT_ATOMS: atom_id res chain seq x y z
N GLU A 1 -30.76 2.43 37.03
CA GLU A 1 -29.48 1.69 37.00
C GLU A 1 -29.07 1.34 35.57
N ASN A 2 -29.91 0.68 34.77
CA ASN A 2 -29.58 0.29 33.39
C ASN A 2 -29.31 1.48 32.43
N ALA A 3 -30.05 2.59 32.60
CA ALA A 3 -29.84 3.78 31.76
C ALA A 3 -28.49 4.48 32.04
N SER A 4 -28.06 4.50 33.32
CA SER A 4 -26.77 5.06 33.70
C SER A 4 -25.61 4.22 33.15
N MET A 5 -25.70 2.89 33.25
CA MET A 5 -24.71 1.96 32.71
C MET A 5 -24.60 2.07 31.19
N GLY A 6 -25.75 2.23 30.49
CA GLY A 6 -25.76 2.47 29.05
C GLY A 6 -25.09 3.78 28.66
N LEU A 7 -25.31 4.84 29.43
CA LEU A 7 -24.65 6.12 29.20
C LEU A 7 -23.13 6.05 29.44
N ASP A 8 -22.68 5.37 30.48
CA ASP A 8 -21.26 5.18 30.78
C ASP A 8 -20.56 4.36 29.71
N LEU A 9 -21.21 3.33 29.15
CA LEU A 9 -20.69 2.56 28.03
C LEU A 9 -20.53 3.44 26.78
N VAL A 10 -21.55 4.22 26.44
CA VAL A 10 -21.50 5.15 25.29
C VAL A 10 -20.42 6.20 25.50
N ASN A 11 -20.27 6.76 26.69
CA ASN A 11 -19.22 7.73 26.99
C ASN A 11 -17.81 7.11 26.85
N THR A 12 -17.61 5.88 27.30
CA THR A 12 -16.34 5.15 27.15
C THR A 12 -16.01 4.93 25.70
N ALA A 13 -16.97 4.46 24.91
CA ALA A 13 -16.81 4.25 23.47
C ALA A 13 -16.52 5.57 22.73
N SER A 14 -17.27 6.63 23.05
CA SER A 14 -17.10 7.96 22.45
C SER A 14 -15.70 8.52 22.74
N GLY A 15 -15.24 8.45 23.98
CA GLY A 15 -13.90 8.94 24.35
C GLY A 15 -12.77 8.20 23.63
N ALA A 16 -12.92 6.89 23.39
CA ALA A 16 -11.94 6.14 22.61
C ALA A 16 -11.98 6.51 21.10
N LEU A 17 -13.19 6.71 20.55
CA LEU A 17 -13.36 7.15 19.16
C LEU A 17 -12.78 8.56 18.93
N ASP A 18 -12.95 9.47 19.88
CA ASP A 18 -12.37 10.81 19.82
C ASP A 18 -10.83 10.73 19.78
N GLN A 19 -10.22 9.90 20.64
CA GLN A 19 -8.77 9.67 20.61
C GLN A 19 -8.29 9.08 19.29
N MET A 20 -9.01 8.11 18.73
CA MET A 20 -8.68 7.53 17.40
C MET A 20 -8.79 8.59 16.30
N SER A 21 -9.83 9.45 16.35
CA SER A 21 -10.03 10.55 15.39
C SER A 21 -8.88 11.56 15.42
N ASP A 22 -8.40 11.93 16.61
CA ASP A 22 -7.25 12.82 16.75
C ASP A 22 -5.98 12.20 16.14
N LYS A 23 -5.76 10.91 16.39
CA LYS A 23 -4.62 10.17 15.82
C LYS A 23 -4.70 10.06 14.29
N LEU A 24 -5.89 9.80 13.73
CA LEU A 24 -6.12 9.81 12.28
C LEU A 24 -5.87 11.19 11.66
N SER A 25 -6.23 12.26 12.37
CA SER A 25 -5.93 13.62 11.94
C SER A 25 -4.42 13.88 11.92
N ARG A 26 -3.69 13.36 12.90
CA ARG A 26 -2.22 13.44 12.94
C ARG A 26 -1.58 12.64 11.80
N LEU A 27 -2.06 11.41 11.51
CA LEU A 27 -1.60 10.62 10.36
C LEU A 27 -1.77 11.35 9.05
N ARG A 28 -2.91 12.03 8.86
CA ARG A 28 -3.15 12.85 7.66
C ARG A 28 -2.13 13.99 7.55
N ALA A 29 -1.84 14.68 8.65
CA ALA A 29 -0.82 15.73 8.65
C ALA A 29 0.58 15.19 8.32
N LEU A 30 0.95 14.01 8.82
CA LEU A 30 2.21 13.34 8.48
C LEU A 30 2.27 12.94 7.01
N GLN A 31 1.16 12.47 6.44
CA GLN A 31 1.06 12.18 5.01
C GLN A 31 1.27 13.42 4.16
N GLU A 32 0.65 14.56 4.53
CA GLU A 32 0.86 15.83 3.86
C GLU A 32 2.32 16.29 3.94
N GLN A 33 2.96 16.12 5.11
CA GLN A 33 4.38 16.41 5.28
C GLN A 33 5.26 15.50 4.39
N ALA A 34 4.98 14.19 4.36
CA ALA A 34 5.75 13.24 3.55
C ALA A 34 5.63 13.53 2.04
N ASN A 35 4.48 14.02 1.61
CA ASN A 35 4.23 14.39 0.21
C ASN A 35 4.84 15.75 -0.18
N ASN A 36 5.27 16.53 0.80
CA ASN A 36 5.94 17.80 0.55
C ASN A 36 7.41 17.53 0.18
N GLY A 37 7.76 17.64 -1.10
CA GLY A 37 9.08 17.30 -1.68
C GLY A 37 10.29 18.05 -1.12
N THR A 38 10.14 18.85 -0.04
CA THR A 38 11.23 19.58 0.63
C THR A 38 11.94 18.75 1.71
N TYR A 39 11.40 17.59 2.11
CA TYR A 39 11.97 16.75 3.16
C TYR A 39 13.00 15.76 2.62
N GLY A 40 14.18 15.74 3.24
CA GLY A 40 15.22 14.77 2.93
C GLY A 40 14.92 13.35 3.45
N PRO A 41 15.71 12.34 3.02
CA PRO A 41 15.48 10.93 3.37
C PRO A 41 15.37 10.65 4.88
N ASP A 42 16.17 11.30 5.70
CA ASP A 42 16.16 11.10 7.16
C ASP A 42 14.87 11.66 7.78
N SER A 43 14.38 12.79 7.28
CA SER A 43 13.12 13.38 7.73
C SER A 43 11.93 12.50 7.32
N ILE A 44 11.94 11.95 6.12
CA ILE A 44 10.91 11.00 5.67
C ILE A 44 10.93 9.72 6.52
N LYS A 45 12.11 9.23 6.89
CA LYS A 45 12.23 8.09 7.81
C LYS A 45 11.63 8.38 9.18
N ALA A 46 11.90 9.56 9.74
CA ALA A 46 11.33 9.99 11.02
C ALA A 46 9.80 10.12 10.96
N ILE A 47 9.26 10.69 9.87
CA ILE A 47 7.81 10.80 9.62
C ILE A 47 7.17 9.41 9.57
N ARG A 48 7.78 8.44 8.90
CA ARG A 48 7.29 7.05 8.85
C ARG A 48 7.27 6.40 10.23
N GLN A 49 8.35 6.54 10.99
CA GLN A 49 8.41 5.99 12.36
C GLN A 49 7.33 6.58 13.28
N GLU A 50 7.04 7.88 13.16
CA GLU A 50 5.96 8.51 13.89
C GLU A 50 4.59 7.98 13.43
N ALA A 51 4.40 7.81 12.12
CA ALA A 51 3.16 7.26 11.56
C ALA A 51 2.92 5.83 12.05
N ASP A 52 3.94 4.96 12.01
CA ASP A 52 3.87 3.58 12.50
C ASP A 52 3.46 3.55 13.98
N ALA A 53 4.09 4.37 14.83
CA ALA A 53 3.75 4.45 16.25
C ALA A 53 2.29 4.91 16.50
N ILE A 54 1.76 5.80 15.66
CA ILE A 54 0.37 6.23 15.74
C ILE A 54 -0.58 5.11 15.33
N VAL A 55 -0.24 4.34 14.30
CA VAL A 55 -1.03 3.17 13.87
C VAL A 55 -1.08 2.13 14.99
N ASP A 56 0.06 1.78 15.59
CA ASP A 56 0.14 0.87 16.73
C ASP A 56 -0.75 1.31 17.90
N GLU A 57 -0.79 2.61 18.17
CA GLU A 57 -1.61 3.15 19.25
C GLU A 57 -3.12 3.15 18.92
N ILE A 58 -3.51 3.38 17.66
CA ILE A 58 -4.91 3.21 17.23
C ILE A 58 -5.32 1.74 17.39
N GLU A 59 -4.47 0.82 16.99
CA GLU A 59 -4.71 -0.62 17.12
C GLU A 59 -4.83 -1.03 18.60
N ARG A 60 -3.96 -0.49 19.45
CA ARG A 60 -4.06 -0.69 20.90
C ARG A 60 -5.40 -0.20 21.44
N LEU A 61 -5.84 1.01 21.10
CA LEU A 61 -7.13 1.56 21.52
C LEU A 61 -8.30 0.68 21.06
N TYR A 62 -8.27 0.24 19.81
CA TYR A 62 -9.27 -0.66 19.25
C TYR A 62 -9.38 -1.98 20.02
N ASN A 63 -8.23 -2.60 20.32
CA ASN A 63 -8.17 -3.90 20.97
C ASN A 63 -8.37 -3.84 22.49
N THR A 64 -8.05 -2.73 23.14
CA THR A 64 -8.08 -2.63 24.61
C THR A 64 -9.29 -1.89 25.16
N THR A 65 -10.02 -1.12 24.36
CA THR A 65 -11.20 -0.40 24.86
C THR A 65 -12.30 -1.36 25.27
N GLU A 66 -12.61 -1.36 26.55
CA GLU A 66 -13.61 -2.25 27.14
C GLU A 66 -14.44 -1.52 28.20
N TYR A 67 -15.64 -2.03 28.46
CA TYR A 67 -16.52 -1.64 29.54
C TYR A 67 -17.01 -2.87 30.27
N ASN A 68 -16.76 -2.96 31.57
CA ASN A 68 -17.09 -4.14 32.40
C ASN A 68 -16.59 -5.48 31.82
N GLY A 69 -15.39 -5.49 31.24
CA GLY A 69 -14.79 -6.68 30.63
C GLY A 69 -15.33 -7.04 29.24
N ILE A 70 -16.19 -6.21 28.67
CA ILE A 70 -16.72 -6.36 27.31
C ILE A 70 -15.97 -5.44 26.38
N LYS A 71 -15.30 -6.00 25.36
CA LYS A 71 -14.63 -5.23 24.32
C LYS A 71 -15.67 -4.47 23.49
N LEU A 72 -15.46 -3.16 23.29
CA LEU A 72 -16.47 -2.31 22.65
C LEU A 72 -16.36 -2.29 21.12
N PHE A 73 -15.15 -2.51 20.56
CA PHE A 73 -14.89 -2.44 19.13
C PHE A 73 -14.62 -3.80 18.50
N VAL A 74 -14.13 -4.77 19.28
CA VAL A 74 -13.87 -6.12 18.80
C VAL A 74 -15.18 -6.92 18.90
N GLY A 75 -15.73 -7.36 17.76
CA GLY A 75 -16.94 -8.18 17.72
C GLY A 75 -16.76 -9.51 18.47
N THR A 76 -17.86 -10.10 18.96
CA THR A 76 -17.88 -11.38 19.70
C THR A 76 -17.69 -12.61 18.81
N GLU A 77 -17.44 -12.43 17.52
CA GLU A 77 -17.15 -13.53 16.61
C GLU A 77 -15.76 -14.07 16.90
N LYS A 78 -15.71 -15.37 17.22
CA LYS A 78 -14.50 -16.17 17.39
C LYS A 78 -13.68 -16.22 16.08
N ASN A 79 -13.01 -15.16 15.71
CA ASN A 79 -11.89 -15.25 14.80
C ASN A 79 -10.65 -14.78 15.55
N GLN A 80 -9.94 -15.73 16.17
CA GLN A 80 -8.54 -15.60 16.50
C GLN A 80 -7.72 -15.52 15.20
N GLY A 81 -7.84 -14.40 14.50
CA GLY A 81 -6.84 -13.91 13.62
C GLY A 81 -6.42 -12.59 14.21
N THR A 82 -5.14 -12.36 14.40
CA THR A 82 -4.58 -11.02 14.60
C THR A 82 -5.38 -10.07 13.73
N ALA A 83 -6.19 -9.21 14.37
CA ALA A 83 -6.82 -8.13 13.66
C ALA A 83 -5.72 -7.14 13.31
N ASP A 84 -4.98 -7.44 12.25
CA ASP A 84 -4.32 -6.39 11.53
C ASP A 84 -5.42 -5.36 11.24
N LEU A 85 -5.32 -4.18 11.82
CA LEU A 85 -6.06 -3.03 11.36
C LEU A 85 -5.50 -2.68 9.99
N ILE A 86 -5.77 -3.56 9.05
CA ILE A 86 -5.67 -3.20 7.65
C ILE A 86 -6.78 -2.17 7.52
N VAL A 87 -6.41 -0.90 7.50
CA VAL A 87 -7.25 0.10 6.83
C VAL A 87 -7.33 -0.40 5.40
N LYS A 88 -8.28 -1.30 5.17
CA LYS A 88 -8.67 -1.64 3.81
C LYS A 88 -9.28 -0.36 3.27
N VAL A 89 -8.43 0.46 2.71
CA VAL A 89 -8.89 1.35 1.65
C VAL A 89 -9.53 0.39 0.67
N SER A 90 -10.86 0.42 0.57
CA SER A 90 -11.58 -0.46 -0.38
C SER A 90 -10.89 -0.26 -1.71
N PRO A 91 -10.41 -1.33 -2.36
CA PRO A 91 -9.72 -1.20 -3.62
C PRO A 91 -10.56 -0.35 -4.57
N ARG A 92 -9.92 0.58 -5.26
CA ARG A 92 -10.59 1.38 -6.29
C ARG A 92 -11.14 0.42 -7.35
N ASP A 93 -12.39 0.63 -7.75
CA ASP A 93 -12.98 -0.15 -8.83
C ASP A 93 -12.21 0.09 -10.14
N VAL A 94 -11.65 -0.98 -10.66
CA VAL A 94 -10.84 -0.97 -11.91
C VAL A 94 -11.61 -1.52 -13.10
N SER A 95 -12.88 -1.90 -12.93
CA SER A 95 -13.70 -2.56 -13.97
C SER A 95 -13.90 -1.72 -15.23
N ALA A 96 -13.85 -0.40 -15.09
CA ALA A 96 -13.96 0.56 -16.20
C ALA A 96 -12.62 0.95 -16.81
N MET A 97 -11.49 0.45 -16.29
CA MET A 97 -10.15 0.72 -16.80
C MET A 97 -9.80 -0.22 -17.94
N THR A 98 -8.93 0.22 -18.84
CA THR A 98 -8.36 -0.67 -19.85
C THR A 98 -7.41 -1.66 -19.20
N ALA A 99 -7.65 -2.97 -19.35
CA ALA A 99 -6.70 -3.96 -18.86
C ALA A 99 -5.39 -3.86 -19.65
N LEU A 100 -4.25 -3.88 -18.96
CA LEU A 100 -2.95 -3.82 -19.64
C LEU A 100 -2.73 -5.06 -20.51
N ALA A 101 -3.42 -6.19 -20.21
CA ALA A 101 -3.45 -7.37 -21.08
C ALA A 101 -3.89 -7.03 -22.52
N ASP A 102 -4.90 -6.17 -22.67
CA ASP A 102 -5.52 -5.82 -23.94
C ASP A 102 -4.74 -4.78 -24.76
N VAL A 103 -3.71 -4.18 -24.16
CA VAL A 103 -2.87 -3.19 -24.83
C VAL A 103 -1.81 -3.89 -25.69
N ASP A 104 -1.55 -3.40 -26.89
CA ASP A 104 -0.41 -3.88 -27.68
C ASP A 104 0.91 -3.49 -26.99
N GLU A 105 1.82 -4.45 -26.84
CA GLU A 105 3.11 -4.25 -26.18
C GLU A 105 4.01 -3.22 -26.89
N ALA A 106 3.81 -3.04 -28.21
CA ALA A 106 4.53 -2.06 -29.01
C ALA A 106 3.85 -0.68 -29.02
N ALA A 107 2.67 -0.54 -28.38
CA ALA A 107 1.94 0.73 -28.36
C ALA A 107 2.64 1.75 -27.42
N SER A 108 2.70 2.99 -27.87
CA SER A 108 3.14 4.10 -27.03
C SER A 108 1.97 4.65 -26.21
N LEU A 109 2.03 4.51 -24.90
CA LEU A 109 1.03 5.00 -23.97
C LEU A 109 1.43 6.39 -23.46
N THR A 110 0.78 7.42 -23.97
CA THR A 110 1.08 8.82 -23.59
C THR A 110 0.16 9.35 -22.48
N SER A 111 -1.02 8.72 -22.30
CA SER A 111 -2.00 9.06 -21.27
C SER A 111 -2.97 7.89 -21.06
N GLY A 112 -3.71 7.90 -19.96
CA GLY A 112 -4.76 6.93 -19.65
C GLY A 112 -4.50 6.17 -18.35
N THR A 113 -5.54 5.46 -17.91
CA THR A 113 -5.50 4.63 -16.70
C THR A 113 -5.68 3.16 -17.08
N TYR A 114 -4.76 2.32 -16.62
CA TYR A 114 -4.67 0.91 -16.99
C TYR A 114 -4.71 0.05 -15.73
N SER A 115 -5.45 -1.06 -15.76
CA SER A 115 -5.44 -2.05 -14.69
C SER A 115 -4.39 -3.13 -14.93
N ILE A 116 -3.80 -3.64 -13.84
CA ILE A 116 -2.83 -4.74 -13.83
C ILE A 116 -3.36 -5.82 -12.87
N SER A 117 -3.61 -7.02 -13.42
CA SER A 117 -4.22 -8.13 -12.68
C SER A 117 -3.31 -9.37 -12.56
N SER A 118 -2.15 -9.38 -13.22
CA SER A 118 -1.27 -10.54 -13.24
C SER A 118 0.22 -10.17 -13.29
N ALA A 119 1.07 -11.14 -12.96
CA ALA A 119 2.52 -11.02 -13.06
C ALA A 119 2.99 -10.73 -14.49
N ASP A 120 2.33 -11.32 -15.48
CA ASP A 120 2.66 -11.13 -16.90
C ASP A 120 2.34 -9.69 -17.36
N GLU A 121 1.23 -9.11 -16.87
CA GLU A 121 0.91 -7.71 -17.14
C GLU A 121 1.89 -6.75 -16.45
N LEU A 122 2.32 -7.06 -15.23
CA LEU A 122 3.36 -6.27 -14.57
C LEU A 122 4.71 -6.38 -15.30
N ALA A 123 5.06 -7.57 -15.82
CA ALA A 123 6.25 -7.76 -16.66
C ALA A 123 6.14 -7.02 -17.99
N LYS A 124 4.94 -6.97 -18.57
CA LYS A 124 4.63 -6.19 -19.78
C LYS A 124 4.86 -4.69 -19.52
N LEU A 125 4.40 -4.17 -18.38
CA LEU A 125 4.68 -2.79 -17.97
C LEU A 125 6.19 -2.52 -17.89
N ALA A 126 6.97 -3.44 -17.28
CA ALA A 126 8.42 -3.31 -17.22
C ALA A 126 9.05 -3.25 -18.61
N LYS A 127 8.63 -4.12 -19.51
CA LYS A 127 9.13 -4.17 -20.88
C LYS A 127 8.80 -2.92 -21.68
N MET A 128 7.55 -2.44 -21.61
CA MET A 128 7.11 -1.22 -22.27
C MET A 128 7.82 0.03 -21.72
N THR A 129 8.00 0.10 -20.39
CA THR A 129 8.75 1.19 -19.75
C THR A 129 10.20 1.20 -20.21
N ASN A 130 10.86 0.04 -20.21
CA ASN A 130 12.27 -0.11 -20.61
C ASN A 130 12.49 0.18 -22.11
N ALA A 131 11.45 0.06 -22.93
CA ALA A 131 11.42 0.47 -24.33
C ALA A 131 11.11 1.98 -24.53
N GLY A 132 10.80 2.73 -23.45
CA GLY A 132 10.46 4.16 -23.54
C GLY A 132 9.05 4.44 -24.05
N LEU A 133 8.14 3.48 -23.94
CA LEU A 133 6.77 3.58 -24.46
C LEU A 133 5.76 4.17 -23.46
N ILE A 134 6.18 4.40 -22.20
CA ILE A 134 5.31 4.88 -21.11
C ILE A 134 5.54 6.37 -20.87
N GLY A 135 4.50 7.16 -21.02
CA GLY A 135 4.50 8.60 -20.79
C GLY A 135 4.04 8.99 -19.38
N LYS A 136 4.34 10.22 -18.99
CA LYS A 136 4.10 10.77 -17.64
C LYS A 136 2.62 10.93 -17.24
N ASN A 137 1.70 10.92 -18.20
CA ASN A 137 0.27 11.06 -17.91
C ASN A 137 -0.46 9.70 -17.89
N THR A 138 0.27 8.60 -17.73
CA THR A 138 -0.29 7.26 -17.57
C THR A 138 -0.39 6.89 -16.11
N GLU A 139 -1.42 6.16 -15.76
CA GLU A 139 -1.62 5.59 -14.43
C GLU A 139 -1.83 4.09 -14.55
N PHE A 140 -1.19 3.33 -13.69
CA PHE A 140 -1.32 1.87 -13.59
C PHE A 140 -1.81 1.50 -12.21
N VAL A 141 -2.88 0.71 -12.13
CA VAL A 141 -3.59 0.37 -10.89
C VAL A 141 -3.64 -1.13 -10.74
N LEU A 142 -3.21 -1.66 -9.59
CA LEU A 142 -3.36 -3.09 -9.33
C LEU A 142 -4.84 -3.46 -9.16
N ALA A 143 -5.23 -4.58 -9.76
CA ALA A 143 -6.57 -5.17 -9.68
C ALA A 143 -6.64 -6.38 -8.75
N ASN A 144 -5.49 -7.01 -8.46
CA ASN A 144 -5.35 -8.19 -7.59
C ASN A 144 -3.99 -8.20 -6.92
N ASP A 145 -3.83 -9.06 -5.90
CA ASP A 145 -2.52 -9.47 -5.43
C ASP A 145 -1.75 -10.15 -6.56
N ILE A 146 -0.45 -9.87 -6.67
CA ILE A 146 0.42 -10.39 -7.73
C ILE A 146 1.52 -11.25 -7.13
N ASP A 147 1.59 -12.51 -7.55
CA ASP A 147 2.67 -13.44 -7.21
C ASP A 147 3.71 -13.49 -8.34
N LEU A 148 4.95 -13.06 -8.04
CA LEU A 148 6.07 -13.05 -8.97
C LEU A 148 6.91 -14.34 -8.94
N SER A 149 6.46 -15.41 -8.31
CA SER A 149 7.20 -16.69 -8.22
C SER A 149 7.57 -17.27 -9.59
N ALA A 150 6.76 -17.04 -10.62
CA ALA A 150 7.07 -17.42 -11.99
C ALA A 150 8.34 -16.75 -12.56
N TYR A 151 8.74 -15.62 -11.97
CA TYR A 151 9.92 -14.83 -12.35
C TYR A 151 11.09 -15.02 -11.38
N SER A 152 11.11 -16.09 -10.58
CA SER A 152 12.13 -16.36 -9.57
C SER A 152 13.34 -17.13 -10.10
N SER A 153 13.39 -17.49 -11.39
CA SER A 153 14.50 -18.22 -12.03
C SER A 153 15.37 -17.32 -12.90
N GLY A 154 16.60 -17.75 -13.17
CA GLY A 154 17.55 -16.99 -13.98
C GLY A 154 17.95 -15.68 -13.34
N ALA A 155 17.92 -14.59 -14.10
CA ALA A 155 18.23 -13.24 -13.60
C ALA A 155 17.15 -12.67 -12.68
N GLY A 156 16.01 -13.37 -12.55
CA GLY A 156 14.89 -12.91 -11.75
C GLY A 156 14.05 -11.83 -12.42
N TRP A 157 13.41 -11.01 -11.60
CA TRP A 157 12.54 -9.92 -12.05
C TRP A 157 13.30 -8.82 -12.78
N THR A 158 12.78 -8.41 -13.93
CA THR A 158 13.29 -7.23 -14.65
C THR A 158 12.67 -5.96 -14.07
N PRO A 159 13.47 -5.01 -13.55
CA PRO A 159 12.95 -3.76 -12.99
C PRO A 159 12.13 -2.95 -13.99
N ILE A 160 11.11 -2.24 -13.47
CA ILE A 160 10.32 -1.27 -14.22
C ILE A 160 11.14 0.03 -14.32
N GLY A 161 11.58 0.33 -15.52
CA GLY A 161 12.49 1.42 -15.79
C GLY A 161 13.98 1.02 -15.75
N ASN A 162 14.76 1.71 -16.55
CA ASN A 162 16.21 1.54 -16.64
C ASN A 162 16.89 2.91 -16.71
N LYS A 163 18.23 2.92 -16.84
CA LYS A 163 19.02 4.16 -16.86
C LYS A 163 18.65 5.12 -18.00
N THR A 164 18.18 4.58 -19.13
CA THR A 164 17.79 5.37 -20.31
C THR A 164 16.33 5.78 -20.26
N ASN A 165 15.46 4.86 -19.84
CA ASN A 165 14.02 5.01 -19.82
C ASN A 165 13.50 4.78 -18.40
N ALA A 166 13.49 5.84 -17.58
CA ALA A 166 12.89 5.79 -16.25
C ALA A 166 11.36 5.69 -16.37
N PHE A 167 10.71 5.04 -15.39
CA PHE A 167 9.27 5.07 -15.27
C PHE A 167 8.81 6.50 -14.96
N GLN A 168 7.87 7.02 -15.76
CA GLN A 168 7.37 8.39 -15.66
C GLN A 168 5.91 8.48 -15.26
N GLY A 169 5.17 7.36 -15.31
CA GLY A 169 3.76 7.29 -14.97
C GLY A 169 3.51 7.29 -13.46
N THR A 170 2.26 7.10 -13.08
CA THR A 170 1.83 6.84 -11.71
C THR A 170 1.55 5.37 -11.53
N PHE A 171 1.94 4.79 -10.39
CA PHE A 171 1.64 3.41 -10.02
C PHE A 171 0.86 3.40 -8.70
N ASP A 172 -0.36 2.85 -8.73
CA ASP A 172 -1.24 2.71 -7.57
C ASP A 172 -1.37 1.23 -7.22
N GLY A 173 -0.85 0.84 -6.06
CA GLY A 173 -0.96 -0.52 -5.54
C GLY A 173 -2.38 -0.89 -5.11
N ASN A 174 -3.29 0.09 -4.98
CA ASN A 174 -4.72 -0.11 -4.71
C ASN A 174 -5.03 -1.06 -3.54
N GLY A 175 -4.12 -1.11 -2.56
CA GLY A 175 -4.24 -2.00 -1.39
C GLY A 175 -3.88 -3.47 -1.64
N TYR A 176 -3.38 -3.83 -2.82
CA TYR A 176 -2.92 -5.18 -3.15
C TYR A 176 -1.43 -5.38 -2.90
N ILE A 177 -1.02 -6.63 -2.78
CA ILE A 177 0.34 -7.05 -2.44
C ILE A 177 1.04 -7.63 -3.68
N ILE A 178 2.30 -7.23 -3.89
CA ILE A 178 3.20 -7.92 -4.83
C ILE A 178 4.16 -8.77 -4.00
N SER A 179 4.13 -10.08 -4.21
CA SER A 179 4.90 -11.06 -3.43
C SER A 179 5.94 -11.80 -4.29
N ASN A 180 6.86 -12.50 -3.61
CA ASN A 180 7.88 -13.36 -4.22
C ASN A 180 8.77 -12.66 -5.26
N LEU A 181 9.08 -11.38 -5.02
CA LEU A 181 10.03 -10.65 -5.85
C LEU A 181 11.44 -11.22 -5.66
N TYR A 182 12.02 -11.73 -6.74
CA TYR A 182 13.39 -12.21 -6.79
C TYR A 182 14.18 -11.45 -7.86
N HIS A 183 15.33 -10.89 -7.48
CA HIS A 183 16.25 -10.23 -8.39
C HIS A 183 17.68 -10.61 -8.04
N LEU A 184 18.40 -11.16 -9.01
CA LEU A 184 19.81 -11.45 -8.84
C LEU A 184 20.62 -10.16 -9.04
N LEU A 185 21.24 -9.67 -7.96
CA LEU A 185 22.22 -8.59 -8.10
C LEU A 185 23.41 -9.14 -8.91
N PRO A 186 23.91 -8.43 -9.93
CA PRO A 186 25.17 -8.82 -10.55
C PRO A 186 26.24 -8.89 -9.48
N GLU A 187 26.93 -10.03 -9.36
CA GLU A 187 28.08 -10.15 -8.48
C GLU A 187 29.04 -9.00 -8.77
N VAL A 188 29.30 -8.20 -7.75
CA VAL A 188 30.42 -7.28 -7.78
C VAL A 188 31.66 -8.18 -7.92
N LEU A 189 32.21 -8.26 -9.13
CA LEU A 189 33.43 -8.96 -9.37
C LEU A 189 34.47 -8.44 -8.35
N ASN A 190 34.68 -9.25 -7.30
CA ASN A 190 35.80 -9.08 -6.41
C ASN A 190 37.04 -9.09 -7.30
N HIS A 191 37.63 -7.94 -7.57
CA HIS A 191 38.96 -7.85 -8.05
C HIS A 191 39.87 -8.32 -6.89
N PRO A 192 40.59 -9.43 -7.02
CA PRO A 192 41.67 -9.73 -6.10
C PRO A 192 42.75 -8.67 -6.24
N PRO A 193 43.49 -8.40 -5.16
CA PRO A 193 44.54 -7.40 -5.11
C PRO A 193 45.69 -7.68 -6.07
#